data_322419e8c21126881e40a11799163211
#
_entry.id   322419e8c21126881e40a11799163211
#
_cell.length_a   1.000
_cell.length_b   1.000
_cell.length_c   1.000
_cell.angle_alpha   90.00
_cell.angle_beta   90.00
_cell.angle_gamma   90.00
#
_symmetry.space_group_name_H-M   'P 1'
#
loop_
_entity.id
_entity.type
_entity.pdbx_description
1 polymer ?
#
loop_
_entity_poly.entity_id
_entity_poly.type
_entity_poly.pdbx_seq_one_letter_code
_entity_poly.pdbx_strand_id
1 'polypeptide(L)'
;FAMNHRAELTHQLQEFAEVTELIDIHNQQPTKGQLAAPQLPIASIYQALCLGVKDYIRKNGFPGALLGLSGGVDSALTLAIAVDALGADNVRTVMMPSRYTADISLTDANEMVELLGIKHYQCSIQSLFDQYLSTVEADFHISPDPNGSNTMPENLQARIRGTLLMALSNQSGSIVLTTGNKSEMAVGYCTLYGDMAGGFAVLKDVSKTMVYQLCE
;
A
#
# COMPACT_ATOMS: atom_id res chain seq x y z
N PHE A 1 23.40 8.83 -16.58
CA PHE A 1 24.47 9.80 -16.30
C PHE A 1 25.59 9.72 -17.33
N ALA A 2 26.39 10.79 -17.46
CA ALA A 2 27.65 10.76 -18.20
C ALA A 2 28.78 11.26 -17.31
N MET A 3 29.99 10.74 -17.60
CA MET A 3 31.23 11.10 -16.88
C MET A 3 32.35 11.37 -17.89
N ASN A 4 33.24 12.29 -17.52
CA ASN A 4 34.46 12.53 -18.30
C ASN A 4 35.58 11.53 -17.91
N HIS A 5 36.73 11.63 -18.56
CA HIS A 5 37.89 10.76 -18.32
C HIS A 5 38.51 10.91 -16.92
N ARG A 6 38.14 11.94 -16.17
CA ARG A 6 38.53 12.16 -14.77
C ARG A 6 37.53 11.59 -13.76
N ALA A 7 36.54 10.82 -14.23
CA ALA A 7 35.43 10.31 -13.42
C ALA A 7 34.58 11.43 -12.77
N GLU A 8 34.56 12.62 -13.37
CA GLU A 8 33.68 13.70 -12.93
C GLU A 8 32.34 13.60 -13.68
N LEU A 9 31.22 13.70 -12.96
CA LEU A 9 29.89 13.74 -13.53
C LEU A 9 29.73 15.00 -14.40
N THR A 10 29.34 14.79 -15.65
CA THR A 10 29.02 15.88 -16.58
C THR A 10 27.52 16.04 -16.77
N HIS A 11 26.77 14.94 -16.71
CA HIS A 11 25.31 14.92 -16.79
C HIS A 11 24.75 13.95 -15.74
N GLN A 12 23.67 14.33 -15.08
CA GLN A 12 22.88 13.51 -14.18
C GLN A 12 21.41 13.78 -14.48
N LEU A 13 20.70 12.78 -14.99
CA LEU A 13 19.27 12.89 -15.24
C LEU A 13 18.48 12.77 -13.93
N GLN A 14 17.23 13.24 -13.97
CA GLN A 14 16.31 13.14 -12.84
C GLN A 14 16.04 11.68 -12.47
N GLU A 15 15.95 11.39 -11.18
CA GLU A 15 15.58 10.08 -10.67
C GLU A 15 14.06 9.84 -10.85
N PHE A 16 13.65 8.58 -10.92
CA PHE A 16 12.27 8.12 -11.00
C PHE A 16 11.42 8.70 -12.15
N ALA A 17 12.07 9.17 -13.20
CA ALA A 17 11.44 9.68 -14.42
C ALA A 17 12.08 9.04 -15.66
N GLU A 18 11.27 8.79 -16.69
CA GLU A 18 11.76 8.42 -18.02
C GLU A 18 12.18 9.69 -18.74
N VAL A 19 13.48 9.86 -18.93
CA VAL A 19 14.07 11.06 -19.55
C VAL A 19 15.05 10.66 -20.65
N THR A 20 14.98 11.36 -21.78
CA THR A 20 15.97 11.26 -22.87
C THR A 20 16.59 12.63 -23.07
N GLU A 21 17.90 12.70 -23.02
CA GLU A 21 18.67 13.93 -23.20
C GLU A 21 19.80 13.73 -24.22
N LEU A 22 20.05 14.75 -25.03
CA LEU A 22 21.18 14.77 -25.93
C LEU A 22 22.43 15.23 -25.18
N ILE A 23 23.51 14.47 -25.34
CA ILE A 23 24.82 14.79 -24.76
C ILE A 23 25.80 15.08 -25.87
N ASP A 24 26.32 16.31 -25.91
CA ASP A 24 27.34 16.70 -26.85
C ASP A 24 28.69 16.10 -26.45
N ILE A 25 29.34 15.47 -27.42
CA ILE A 25 30.69 14.91 -27.27
C ILE A 25 31.68 15.77 -28.03
N HIS A 26 32.65 16.35 -27.35
CA HIS A 26 33.74 17.11 -27.95
C HIS A 26 35.09 16.48 -27.57
N ASN A 27 35.97 16.24 -28.53
CA ASN A 27 37.24 15.57 -28.31
C ASN A 27 37.15 14.25 -27.52
N GLN A 28 36.15 13.43 -27.85
CA GLN A 28 35.85 12.16 -27.18
C GLN A 28 35.43 12.28 -25.68
N GLN A 29 35.05 13.48 -25.25
CA GLN A 29 34.59 13.76 -23.90
C GLN A 29 33.20 14.40 -23.92
N PRO A 30 32.30 14.01 -23.00
CA PRO A 30 31.01 14.72 -22.82
C PRO A 30 31.28 16.15 -22.36
N THR A 31 30.61 17.11 -22.99
CA THR A 31 30.63 18.49 -22.53
C THR A 31 29.94 18.62 -21.17
N LYS A 32 30.11 19.77 -20.50
CA LYS A 32 29.41 20.02 -19.24
C LYS A 32 27.95 20.28 -19.56
N GLY A 33 27.08 19.49 -18.95
CA GLY A 33 25.63 19.57 -19.07
C GLY A 33 24.92 19.73 -17.73
N GLN A 34 23.67 19.32 -17.66
CA GLN A 34 22.83 19.46 -16.49
C GLN A 34 23.10 18.34 -15.49
N LEU A 35 23.24 18.71 -14.23
CA LEU A 35 23.26 17.79 -13.09
C LEU A 35 21.97 17.96 -12.31
N ALA A 36 21.12 16.94 -12.29
CA ALA A 36 19.96 16.91 -11.44
C ALA A 36 20.41 16.96 -9.97
N ALA A 37 19.75 17.76 -9.16
CA ALA A 37 20.05 17.83 -7.73
C ALA A 37 19.77 16.48 -7.06
N PRO A 38 20.65 16.01 -6.17
CA PRO A 38 20.41 14.79 -5.41
C PRO A 38 19.18 15.00 -4.50
N GLN A 39 18.33 13.99 -4.45
CA GLN A 39 17.17 14.00 -3.58
C GLN A 39 17.53 13.57 -2.15
N LEU A 40 16.72 13.96 -1.18
CA LEU A 40 16.82 13.41 0.17
C LEU A 40 16.48 11.91 0.11
N PRO A 41 17.18 11.04 0.85
CA PRO A 41 16.94 9.60 0.83
C PRO A 41 15.48 9.21 1.07
N ILE A 42 14.79 9.90 1.97
CA ILE A 42 13.38 9.63 2.27
C ILE A 42 12.46 9.98 1.09
N ALA A 43 12.73 11.08 0.39
CA ALA A 43 11.99 11.46 -0.82
C ALA A 43 12.22 10.47 -1.96
N SER A 44 13.46 9.99 -2.14
CA SER A 44 13.78 8.95 -3.13
C SER A 44 13.04 7.65 -2.85
N ILE A 45 12.93 7.24 -1.57
CA ILE A 45 12.16 6.05 -1.19
C ILE A 45 10.68 6.24 -1.53
N TYR A 46 10.09 7.38 -1.16
CA TYR A 46 8.68 7.67 -1.47
C TYR A 46 8.41 7.62 -2.98
N GLN A 47 9.25 8.27 -3.77
CA GLN A 47 9.12 8.27 -5.23
C GLN A 47 9.31 6.89 -5.84
N ALA A 48 10.22 6.06 -5.30
CA ALA A 48 10.39 4.68 -5.73
C ALA A 48 9.12 3.85 -5.47
N LEU A 49 8.47 4.04 -4.33
CA LEU A 49 7.20 3.37 -4.00
C LEU A 49 6.08 3.81 -4.95
N CYS A 50 5.94 5.11 -5.21
CA CYS A 50 4.98 5.64 -6.17
C CYS A 50 5.23 5.10 -7.59
N LEU A 51 6.49 5.11 -8.04
CA LEU A 51 6.85 4.57 -9.35
C LEU A 51 6.55 3.07 -9.44
N GLY A 52 6.88 2.29 -8.41
CA GLY A 52 6.60 0.86 -8.35
C GLY A 52 5.10 0.56 -8.48
N VAL A 53 4.25 1.27 -7.74
CA VAL A 53 2.79 1.14 -7.83
C VAL A 53 2.29 1.53 -9.23
N LYS A 54 2.70 2.69 -9.74
CA LYS A 54 2.30 3.20 -11.05
C LYS A 54 2.66 2.25 -12.18
N ASP A 55 3.90 1.81 -12.21
CA ASP A 55 4.42 0.94 -13.26
C ASP A 55 3.76 -0.43 -13.24
N TYR A 56 3.66 -1.03 -12.05
CA TYR A 56 3.03 -2.34 -11.93
C TYR A 56 1.58 -2.32 -12.41
N ILE A 57 0.79 -1.35 -11.98
CA ILE A 57 -0.62 -1.25 -12.31
C ILE A 57 -0.81 -0.96 -13.79
N ARG A 58 -0.09 0.02 -14.34
CA ARG A 58 -0.24 0.41 -15.75
C ARG A 58 0.26 -0.64 -16.73
N LYS A 59 1.44 -1.22 -16.45
CA LYS A 59 2.06 -2.23 -17.33
C LYS A 59 1.29 -3.55 -17.35
N ASN A 60 0.55 -3.87 -16.29
CA ASN A 60 -0.33 -5.05 -16.24
C ASN A 60 -1.78 -4.75 -16.67
N GLY A 61 -2.10 -3.51 -17.05
CA GLY A 61 -3.41 -3.14 -17.57
C GLY A 61 -4.54 -3.09 -16.54
N PHE A 62 -4.22 -2.94 -15.24
CA PHE A 62 -5.25 -2.75 -14.22
C PHE A 62 -5.88 -1.36 -14.34
N PRO A 63 -7.23 -1.24 -14.24
CA PRO A 63 -7.92 0.04 -14.33
C PRO A 63 -7.69 0.95 -13.10
N GLY A 64 -7.17 0.42 -12.01
CA GLY A 64 -6.91 1.15 -10.77
C GLY A 64 -6.56 0.25 -9.61
N ALA A 65 -6.56 0.81 -8.41
CA ALA A 65 -6.25 0.13 -7.17
C ALA A 65 -7.42 0.16 -6.18
N LEU A 66 -7.47 -0.88 -5.35
CA LEU A 66 -8.40 -1.04 -4.24
C LEU A 66 -7.60 -1.37 -2.98
N LEU A 67 -7.91 -0.79 -1.84
CA LEU A 67 -7.30 -1.15 -0.57
C LEU A 67 -8.27 -1.06 0.61
N GLY A 68 -8.00 -1.88 1.63
CA GLY A 68 -8.67 -1.78 2.92
C GLY A 68 -8.09 -0.59 3.70
N LEU A 69 -8.92 0.36 4.10
CA LEU A 69 -8.51 1.49 4.94
C LEU A 69 -8.91 1.19 6.39
N SER A 70 -7.91 1.08 7.26
CA SER A 70 -8.13 0.69 8.67
C SER A 70 -8.11 1.88 9.64
N GLY A 71 -7.74 3.07 9.19
CA GLY A 71 -7.41 4.22 10.02
C GLY A 71 -6.00 4.15 10.65
N GLY A 72 -5.23 3.11 10.34
CA GLY A 72 -3.83 2.99 10.78
C GLY A 72 -2.84 3.60 9.80
N VAL A 73 -1.66 4.00 10.30
CA VAL A 73 -0.62 4.71 9.54
C VAL A 73 -0.16 3.96 8.28
N ASP A 74 -0.07 2.62 8.32
CA ASP A 74 0.36 1.84 7.14
C ASP A 74 -0.66 1.91 6.01
N SER A 75 -1.95 1.79 6.32
CA SER A 75 -3.01 1.93 5.33
C SER A 75 -3.11 3.37 4.81
N ALA A 76 -2.87 4.36 5.67
CA ALA A 76 -2.83 5.76 5.31
C ALA A 76 -1.68 6.06 4.34
N LEU A 77 -0.46 5.63 4.65
CA LEU A 77 0.70 5.80 3.77
C LEU A 77 0.50 5.07 2.43
N THR A 78 0.00 3.83 2.46
CA THR A 78 -0.31 3.07 1.24
C THR A 78 -1.30 3.81 0.37
N LEU A 79 -2.32 4.42 0.97
CA LEU A 79 -3.31 5.22 0.26
C LEU A 79 -2.70 6.47 -0.37
N ALA A 80 -1.89 7.24 0.37
CA ALA A 80 -1.20 8.41 -0.16
C ALA A 80 -0.32 8.07 -1.37
N ILE A 81 0.50 7.01 -1.24
CA ILE A 81 1.33 6.51 -2.35
C ILE A 81 0.48 6.10 -3.56
N ALA A 82 -0.65 5.42 -3.34
CA ALA A 82 -1.53 4.99 -4.43
C ALA A 82 -2.16 6.19 -5.15
N VAL A 83 -2.59 7.22 -4.43
CA VAL A 83 -3.18 8.43 -4.99
C VAL A 83 -2.15 9.23 -5.78
N ASP A 84 -0.94 9.39 -5.25
CA ASP A 84 0.15 10.09 -5.95
C ASP A 84 0.60 9.34 -7.21
N ALA A 85 0.59 8.00 -7.16
CA ALA A 85 0.97 7.16 -8.30
C ALA A 85 -0.07 7.13 -9.42
N LEU A 86 -1.36 7.11 -9.09
CA LEU A 86 -2.45 6.78 -10.03
C LEU A 86 -3.45 7.92 -10.24
N GLY A 87 -3.52 8.87 -9.32
CA GLY A 87 -4.59 9.88 -9.22
C GLY A 87 -5.81 9.36 -8.45
N ALA A 88 -6.52 10.26 -7.78
CA ALA A 88 -7.65 9.97 -6.89
C ALA A 88 -8.77 9.16 -7.57
N ASP A 89 -9.07 9.44 -8.83
CA ASP A 89 -10.13 8.76 -9.60
C ASP A 89 -9.89 7.25 -9.81
N ASN A 90 -8.62 6.82 -9.75
CA ASN A 90 -8.21 5.44 -9.99
C ASN A 90 -7.95 4.65 -8.69
N VAL A 91 -8.20 5.27 -7.53
CA VAL A 91 -8.03 4.64 -6.22
C VAL A 91 -9.37 4.55 -5.50
N ARG A 92 -9.63 3.38 -4.91
CA ARG A 92 -10.83 3.13 -4.11
C ARG A 92 -10.44 2.52 -2.78
N THR A 93 -11.14 2.92 -1.73
CA THR A 93 -10.94 2.36 -0.39
C THR A 93 -12.20 1.72 0.16
N VAL A 94 -12.00 0.74 1.04
CA VAL A 94 -13.08 0.07 1.77
C VAL A 94 -12.74 0.05 3.26
N MET A 95 -13.57 0.66 4.07
CA MET A 95 -13.54 0.50 5.53
C MET A 95 -14.44 -0.66 5.91
N MET A 96 -13.91 -1.61 6.67
CA MET A 96 -14.62 -2.84 7.03
C MET A 96 -14.67 -3.01 8.56
N PRO A 97 -15.48 -2.20 9.25
CA PRO A 97 -15.52 -2.19 10.70
C PRO A 97 -16.18 -3.45 11.28
N SER A 98 -15.75 -3.80 12.48
CA SER A 98 -16.38 -4.77 13.37
C SER A 98 -16.64 -4.09 14.73
N ARG A 99 -17.23 -4.83 15.69
CA ARG A 99 -17.40 -4.36 17.07
C ARG A 99 -16.11 -3.96 17.80
N TYR A 100 -14.97 -4.38 17.26
CA TYR A 100 -13.65 -4.10 17.84
C TYR A 100 -12.96 -2.89 17.19
N THR A 101 -13.59 -2.27 16.20
CA THR A 101 -13.01 -1.11 15.51
C THR A 101 -13.21 0.13 16.37
N ALA A 102 -12.13 0.82 16.70
CA ALA A 102 -12.18 2.05 17.49
C ALA A 102 -12.77 3.20 16.66
N ASP A 103 -13.54 4.09 17.32
CA ASP A 103 -14.17 5.24 16.66
C ASP A 103 -13.14 6.18 16.02
N ILE A 104 -11.98 6.35 16.66
CA ILE A 104 -10.88 7.17 16.10
C ILE A 104 -10.43 6.65 14.74
N SER A 105 -10.37 5.33 14.56
CA SER A 105 -9.98 4.74 13.26
C SER A 105 -10.98 5.06 12.14
N LEU A 106 -12.27 5.15 12.47
CA LEU A 106 -13.31 5.56 11.53
C LEU A 106 -13.18 7.04 11.17
N THR A 107 -12.93 7.87 12.17
CA THR A 107 -12.75 9.32 11.99
C THR A 107 -11.55 9.60 11.11
N ASP A 108 -10.37 9.06 11.44
CA ASP A 108 -9.12 9.27 10.70
C ASP A 108 -9.24 8.78 9.24
N ALA A 109 -9.88 7.62 9.04
CA ALA A 109 -10.11 7.09 7.69
C ALA A 109 -11.01 8.01 6.86
N ASN A 110 -12.10 8.53 7.44
CA ASN A 110 -13.01 9.43 6.73
C ASN A 110 -12.36 10.78 6.41
N GLU A 111 -11.64 11.38 7.35
CA GLU A 111 -10.90 12.62 7.12
C GLU A 111 -9.89 12.47 5.98
N MET A 112 -9.15 11.37 5.95
CA MET A 112 -8.19 11.11 4.88
C MET A 112 -8.87 10.93 3.51
N VAL A 113 -10.02 10.26 3.47
CA VAL A 113 -10.83 10.07 2.25
C VAL A 113 -11.30 11.43 1.71
N GLU A 114 -11.80 12.30 2.58
CA GLU A 114 -12.26 13.64 2.22
C GLU A 114 -11.09 14.52 1.70
N LEU A 115 -9.96 14.51 2.40
CA LEU A 115 -8.75 15.26 2.02
C LEU A 115 -8.21 14.85 0.64
N LEU A 116 -8.25 13.55 0.33
CA LEU A 116 -7.73 13.02 -0.93
C LEU A 116 -8.77 12.98 -2.05
N GLY A 117 -10.05 13.22 -1.75
CA GLY A 117 -11.15 13.25 -2.72
C GLY A 117 -11.39 11.92 -3.43
N ILE A 118 -11.18 10.80 -2.74
CA ILE A 118 -11.25 9.46 -3.32
C ILE A 118 -12.60 8.78 -3.11
N LYS A 119 -12.87 7.74 -3.90
CA LYS A 119 -14.05 6.91 -3.74
C LYS A 119 -13.89 5.97 -2.54
N HIS A 120 -14.81 6.05 -1.58
CA HIS A 120 -14.78 5.27 -0.36
C HIS A 120 -16.06 4.48 -0.15
N TYR A 121 -15.92 3.25 0.34
CA TYR A 121 -17.03 2.39 0.73
C TYR A 121 -16.86 1.97 2.19
N GLN A 122 -17.98 1.86 2.89
CA GLN A 122 -18.00 1.29 4.23
C GLN A 122 -18.89 0.03 4.24
N CYS A 123 -18.35 -1.08 4.71
CA CYS A 123 -19.01 -2.36 4.77
C CYS A 123 -18.70 -3.05 6.10
N SER A 124 -19.64 -3.09 7.04
CA SER A 124 -19.45 -3.82 8.30
C SER A 124 -19.29 -5.32 8.04
N ILE A 125 -18.27 -5.92 8.64
CA ILE A 125 -18.08 -7.37 8.60
C ILE A 125 -18.78 -8.12 9.74
N GLN A 126 -19.48 -7.40 10.64
CA GLN A 126 -20.00 -7.97 11.88
C GLN A 126 -20.92 -9.16 11.65
N SER A 127 -21.89 -9.04 10.75
CA SER A 127 -22.84 -10.13 10.46
C SER A 127 -22.17 -11.38 9.89
N LEU A 128 -21.18 -11.20 9.02
CA LEU A 128 -20.40 -12.31 8.47
C LEU A 128 -19.57 -12.99 9.56
N PHE A 129 -18.92 -12.19 10.39
CA PHE A 129 -18.13 -12.68 11.50
C PHE A 129 -18.96 -13.50 12.49
N ASP A 130 -20.15 -12.98 12.89
CA ASP A 130 -21.05 -13.68 13.80
C ASP A 130 -21.58 -14.98 13.20
N GLN A 131 -21.87 -15.01 11.88
CA GLN A 131 -22.29 -16.22 11.19
C GLN A 131 -21.19 -17.28 11.16
N TYR A 132 -19.93 -16.90 10.89
CA TYR A 132 -18.79 -17.83 10.95
C TYR A 132 -18.61 -18.39 12.36
N LEU A 133 -18.66 -17.56 13.39
CA LEU A 133 -18.52 -18.00 14.79
C LEU A 133 -19.63 -19.00 15.16
N SER A 134 -20.89 -18.70 14.84
CA SER A 134 -22.00 -19.61 15.12
C SER A 134 -21.89 -20.93 14.40
N THR A 135 -21.39 -20.95 13.16
CA THR A 135 -21.14 -22.19 12.40
C THR A 135 -20.04 -23.02 13.06
N VAL A 136 -18.92 -22.38 13.44
CA VAL A 136 -17.82 -23.10 14.11
C VAL A 136 -18.27 -23.69 15.45
N GLU A 137 -19.06 -22.94 16.22
CA GLU A 137 -19.57 -23.42 17.49
C GLU A 137 -20.56 -24.57 17.31
N ALA A 138 -21.51 -24.45 16.39
CA ALA A 138 -22.55 -25.44 16.17
C ALA A 138 -22.01 -26.76 15.59
N ASP A 139 -21.14 -26.69 14.58
CA ASP A 139 -20.73 -27.87 13.83
C ASP A 139 -19.45 -28.53 14.39
N PHE A 140 -18.57 -27.73 15.00
CA PHE A 140 -17.28 -28.22 15.52
C PHE A 140 -17.20 -28.22 17.05
N HIS A 141 -18.20 -27.71 17.75
CA HIS A 141 -18.26 -27.61 19.22
C HIS A 141 -17.07 -26.84 19.82
N ILE A 142 -16.57 -25.85 19.10
CA ILE A 142 -15.45 -25.01 19.49
C ILE A 142 -16.02 -23.65 19.91
N SER A 143 -16.06 -23.39 21.21
CA SER A 143 -16.41 -22.05 21.71
C SER A 143 -15.22 -21.09 21.60
N PRO A 144 -15.48 -19.79 21.33
CA PRO A 144 -14.44 -18.78 21.43
C PRO A 144 -13.81 -18.81 22.83
N ASP A 145 -12.47 -18.78 22.89
CA ASP A 145 -11.77 -18.77 24.18
C ASP A 145 -12.03 -17.43 24.91
N PRO A 146 -12.71 -17.45 26.08
CA PRO A 146 -13.00 -16.23 26.82
C PRO A 146 -11.75 -15.54 27.39
N ASN A 147 -10.61 -16.24 27.46
CA ASN A 147 -9.36 -15.71 28.00
C ASN A 147 -8.44 -15.09 26.92
N GLY A 148 -8.86 -15.06 25.65
CA GLY A 148 -8.16 -14.34 24.60
C GLY A 148 -6.80 -14.94 24.18
N SER A 149 -6.51 -16.19 24.55
CA SER A 149 -5.28 -16.89 24.11
C SER A 149 -5.36 -17.40 22.67
N ASN A 150 -6.55 -17.36 22.08
CA ASN A 150 -6.83 -17.90 20.75
C ASN A 150 -6.91 -16.78 19.71
N THR A 151 -6.03 -16.85 18.70
CA THR A 151 -6.00 -15.89 17.58
C THR A 151 -7.07 -16.15 16.51
N MET A 152 -7.95 -17.14 16.71
CA MET A 152 -8.96 -17.53 15.71
C MET A 152 -9.91 -16.37 15.36
N PRO A 153 -10.48 -15.61 16.31
CA PRO A 153 -11.38 -14.53 15.98
C PRO A 153 -10.73 -13.39 15.21
N GLU A 154 -9.49 -13.04 15.54
CA GLU A 154 -8.72 -11.99 14.84
C GLU A 154 -8.39 -12.44 13.40
N ASN A 155 -7.87 -13.63 13.25
CA ASN A 155 -7.55 -14.21 11.96
C ASN A 155 -8.78 -14.40 11.07
N LEU A 156 -9.92 -14.76 11.65
CA LEU A 156 -11.18 -14.87 10.94
C LEU A 156 -11.62 -13.51 10.36
N GLN A 157 -11.57 -12.45 11.17
CA GLN A 157 -11.88 -11.10 10.70
C GLN A 157 -10.95 -10.66 9.55
N ALA A 158 -9.65 -10.92 9.67
CA ALA A 158 -8.68 -10.59 8.62
C ALA A 158 -9.02 -11.32 7.30
N ARG A 159 -9.39 -12.60 7.37
CA ARG A 159 -9.79 -13.40 6.19
C ARG A 159 -11.10 -12.95 5.57
N ILE A 160 -12.09 -12.58 6.38
CA ILE A 160 -13.36 -12.01 5.89
C ILE A 160 -13.07 -10.73 5.10
N ARG A 161 -12.25 -9.82 5.64
CA ARG A 161 -11.84 -8.58 4.95
C ARG A 161 -11.11 -8.89 3.64
N GLY A 162 -10.14 -9.80 3.67
CA GLY A 162 -9.41 -10.24 2.47
C GLY A 162 -10.36 -10.80 1.39
N THR A 163 -11.30 -11.64 1.78
CA THR A 163 -12.29 -12.21 0.85
C THR A 163 -13.17 -11.13 0.21
N LEU A 164 -13.66 -10.16 0.98
CA LEU A 164 -14.46 -9.04 0.47
C LEU A 164 -13.65 -8.16 -0.50
N LEU A 165 -12.41 -7.83 -0.16
CA LEU A 165 -11.53 -7.08 -1.05
C LEU A 165 -11.28 -7.81 -2.37
N MET A 166 -11.02 -9.11 -2.32
CA MET A 166 -10.82 -9.92 -3.52
C MET A 166 -12.10 -10.04 -4.38
N ALA A 167 -13.28 -10.13 -3.76
CA ALA A 167 -14.54 -10.11 -4.49
C ALA A 167 -14.75 -8.78 -5.23
N LEU A 168 -14.48 -7.65 -4.58
CA LEU A 168 -14.54 -6.32 -5.19
C LEU A 168 -13.49 -6.14 -6.28
N SER A 169 -12.30 -6.68 -6.09
CA SER A 169 -11.24 -6.71 -7.10
C SER A 169 -11.68 -7.45 -8.36
N ASN A 170 -12.20 -8.65 -8.20
CA ASN A 170 -12.69 -9.46 -9.31
C ASN A 170 -13.83 -8.77 -10.09
N GLN A 171 -14.71 -8.05 -9.39
CA GLN A 171 -15.80 -7.34 -10.03
C GLN A 171 -15.34 -6.07 -10.75
N SER A 172 -14.41 -5.32 -10.18
CA SER A 172 -13.97 -4.02 -10.71
C SER A 172 -12.79 -4.12 -11.67
N GLY A 173 -12.07 -5.24 -11.67
CA GLY A 173 -10.79 -5.41 -12.34
C GLY A 173 -9.62 -4.68 -11.64
N SER A 174 -9.89 -3.89 -10.60
CA SER A 174 -8.84 -3.16 -9.85
C SER A 174 -8.02 -4.10 -8.99
N ILE A 175 -6.70 -3.86 -8.91
CA ILE A 175 -5.82 -4.67 -8.08
C ILE A 175 -5.97 -4.31 -6.60
N VAL A 176 -5.90 -5.30 -5.71
CA VAL A 176 -5.82 -5.05 -4.27
C VAL A 176 -4.38 -4.73 -3.87
N LEU A 177 -4.18 -3.57 -3.22
CA LEU A 177 -2.93 -3.22 -2.57
C LEU A 177 -2.97 -3.68 -1.11
N THR A 178 -1.95 -4.40 -0.67
CA THR A 178 -1.78 -4.76 0.75
C THR A 178 -0.98 -3.70 1.49
N THR A 179 -1.26 -3.56 2.77
CA THR A 179 -0.71 -2.50 3.62
C THR A 179 0.34 -3.00 4.61
N GLY A 180 0.65 -4.31 4.61
CA GLY A 180 1.63 -4.91 5.50
C GLY A 180 3.05 -4.37 5.25
N ASN A 181 3.72 -3.98 6.32
CA ASN A 181 5.09 -3.48 6.29
C ASN A 181 6.13 -4.57 6.56
N LYS A 182 7.41 -4.25 6.33
CA LYS A 182 8.54 -5.18 6.51
C LYS A 182 8.65 -5.72 7.93
N SER A 183 8.40 -4.89 8.94
CA SER A 183 8.53 -5.28 10.35
C SER A 183 7.47 -6.31 10.75
N GLU A 184 6.23 -6.14 10.30
CA GLU A 184 5.15 -7.13 10.50
C GLU A 184 5.49 -8.46 9.86
N MET A 185 5.97 -8.44 8.62
CA MET A 185 6.38 -9.65 7.91
C MET A 185 7.57 -10.36 8.57
N ALA A 186 8.54 -9.58 9.08
CA ALA A 186 9.74 -10.13 9.72
C ALA A 186 9.45 -10.88 11.03
N VAL A 187 8.42 -10.44 11.78
CA VAL A 187 8.03 -11.10 13.05
C VAL A 187 6.85 -12.07 12.88
N GLY A 188 6.35 -12.22 11.64
CA GLY A 188 5.19 -13.08 11.36
C GLY A 188 3.86 -12.51 11.86
N TYR A 189 3.77 -11.21 12.09
CA TYR A 189 2.52 -10.54 12.47
C TYR A 189 1.69 -10.25 11.23
N CYS A 190 1.17 -11.30 10.63
CA CYS A 190 0.34 -11.25 9.43
C CYS A 190 -0.55 -12.50 9.36
N THR A 191 -1.72 -12.36 8.78
CA THR A 191 -2.68 -13.45 8.61
C THR A 191 -2.67 -13.94 7.16
N LEU A 192 -2.24 -15.21 6.96
CA LEU A 192 -2.31 -15.85 5.65
C LEU A 192 -3.77 -15.84 5.13
N TYR A 193 -3.93 -15.44 3.87
CA TYR A 193 -5.23 -15.29 3.19
C TYR A 193 -6.15 -14.25 3.84
N GLY A 194 -5.61 -13.37 4.70
CA GLY A 194 -6.31 -12.27 5.34
C GLY A 194 -5.75 -10.93 4.88
N ASP A 195 -5.01 -10.24 5.74
CA ASP A 195 -4.37 -8.95 5.48
C ASP A 195 -3.28 -8.99 4.39
N MET A 196 -2.75 -10.18 4.11
CA MET A 196 -1.82 -10.42 2.99
C MET A 196 -2.53 -10.67 1.66
N ALA A 197 -3.86 -10.75 1.63
CA ALA A 197 -4.61 -11.01 0.40
C ALA A 197 -4.60 -9.76 -0.50
N GLY A 198 -3.83 -9.83 -1.59
CA GLY A 198 -3.70 -8.75 -2.56
C GLY A 198 -2.70 -9.08 -3.66
N GLY A 199 -2.66 -8.22 -4.68
CA GLY A 199 -1.82 -8.41 -5.85
C GLY A 199 -0.51 -7.62 -5.81
N PHE A 200 -0.39 -6.60 -4.94
CA PHE A 200 0.83 -5.81 -4.78
C PHE A 200 0.99 -5.32 -3.34
N ALA A 201 2.15 -5.61 -2.75
CA ALA A 201 2.47 -5.25 -1.37
C ALA A 201 3.37 -4.01 -1.35
N VAL A 202 2.76 -2.84 -1.16
CA VAL A 202 3.42 -1.53 -1.31
C VAL A 202 4.54 -1.33 -0.30
N LEU A 203 4.32 -1.68 0.96
CA LEU A 203 5.23 -1.40 2.08
C LEU A 203 6.05 -2.62 2.54
N LYS A 204 6.05 -3.73 1.79
CA LYS A 204 6.68 -4.98 2.26
C LYS A 204 8.17 -4.87 2.55
N ASP A 205 8.88 -3.94 1.91
CA ASP A 205 10.30 -3.68 2.11
C ASP A 205 10.57 -2.42 2.96
N VAL A 206 9.53 -1.77 3.48
CA VAL A 206 9.59 -0.56 4.32
C VAL A 206 9.43 -0.96 5.78
N SER A 207 10.43 -0.66 6.64
CA SER A 207 10.33 -0.92 8.08
C SER A 207 9.32 0.00 8.75
N LYS A 208 8.75 -0.40 9.89
CA LYS A 208 7.76 0.42 10.63
C LYS A 208 8.31 1.81 11.00
N THR A 209 9.57 1.90 11.39
CA THR A 209 10.22 3.19 11.66
C THR A 209 10.28 4.09 10.42
N MET A 210 10.54 3.50 9.26
CA MET A 210 10.57 4.24 8.00
C MET A 210 9.16 4.63 7.53
N VAL A 211 8.13 3.85 7.84
CA VAL A 211 6.72 4.25 7.61
C VAL A 211 6.42 5.57 8.30
N TYR A 212 6.81 5.73 9.57
CA TYR A 212 6.63 7.00 10.29
C TYR A 212 7.41 8.15 9.65
N GLN A 213 8.66 7.93 9.26
CA GLN A 213 9.47 8.95 8.58
C GLN A 213 8.90 9.38 7.22
N LEU A 214 8.22 8.48 6.51
CA LEU A 214 7.55 8.78 5.25
C LEU A 214 6.25 9.55 5.43
N CYS A 215 5.67 9.55 6.64
CA CYS A 215 4.45 10.28 6.97
C CYS A 215 4.72 11.70 7.51
N GLU A 216 5.97 12.06 7.84
CA GLU A 216 6.43 13.39 8.27
C GLU A 216 6.74 14.30 7.07
#